data_f8176c88863630d96f98de7841d58466
#
_entry.id   f8176c88863630d96f98de7841d58466
#
_cell.length_a   1.000
_cell.length_b   1.000
_cell.length_c   1.000
_cell.angle_alpha   90.00
_cell.angle_beta   90.00
_cell.angle_gamma   90.00
#
_symmetry.space_group_name_H-M   'P 1'
#
loop_
_entity.id
_entity.type
_entity.pdbx_description
1 polymer ?
#
loop_
_entity_poly.entity_id
_entity_poly.type
_entity_poly.pdbx_seq_one_letter_code
_entity_poly.pdbx_strand_id
1 'polypeptide(L)'
;MKIYRSDFFYGVIAVFLTLEEMKGYFRVDYEEDDALIADFLRASEKLCMDIARVEDQQEFEQSPNAKIAVQYAVAYQYEHREEADHHALTLALRALLFGERKPGF
;
A
#
# COMPACT_ATOMS: atom_id res chain seq x y z
N MET A 1 4.27 -20.33 7.12
CA MET A 1 4.10 -19.85 7.20
C MET A 1 4.48 -19.40 7.34
N LYS A 2 4.84 -19.27 7.41
CA LYS A 2 5.16 -18.76 7.54
C LYS A 2 5.19 -17.81 7.49
N ILE A 3 5.61 -17.76 7.21
CA ILE A 3 5.65 -16.74 7.18
C ILE A 3 4.98 -15.91 7.73
N TYR A 4 4.33 -16.28 8.09
CA TYR A 4 3.62 -15.52 8.76
C TYR A 4 4.29 -14.82 9.74
N ARG A 5 5.41 -15.16 10.15
CA ARG A 5 6.14 -14.55 11.04
C ARG A 5 6.65 -13.31 10.55
N SER A 6 7.22 -13.28 9.42
CA SER A 6 7.59 -12.10 8.77
C SER A 6 6.43 -11.23 8.60
N ASP A 7 5.33 -11.85 8.25
CA ASP A 7 4.12 -11.14 8.13
C ASP A 7 3.74 -10.48 9.39
N PHE A 8 4.07 -11.06 10.52
CA PHE A 8 3.69 -10.46 11.75
C PHE A 8 4.37 -9.12 11.91
N PHE A 9 5.65 -9.02 11.61
CA PHE A 9 6.30 -7.77 11.70
C PHE A 9 5.91 -6.83 10.62
N TYR A 10 5.79 -7.29 9.41
CA TYR A 10 5.36 -6.43 8.34
C TYR A 10 3.89 -6.13 8.49
N GLY A 11 3.12 -7.06 9.06
CA GLY A 11 1.71 -6.93 9.21
C GLY A 11 1.31 -5.87 10.19
N VAL A 12 2.20 -5.49 11.08
CA VAL A 12 1.90 -4.39 11.95
C VAL A 12 1.63 -3.15 11.13
N ILE A 13 2.26 -3.05 9.97
CA ILE A 13 2.14 -1.87 9.14
C ILE A 13 1.11 -2.06 8.04
N ALA A 14 1.07 -3.22 7.42
CA ALA A 14 0.20 -3.44 6.27
C ALA A 14 -0.67 -4.65 6.51
N VAL A 15 -1.32 -4.69 7.67
CA VAL A 15 -2.04 -5.85 8.11
C VAL A 15 -3.18 -6.23 7.19
N PHE A 16 -3.81 -5.27 6.53
CA PHE A 16 -4.96 -5.55 5.70
C PHE A 16 -4.59 -5.87 4.25
N LEU A 17 -3.33 -5.77 3.90
CA LEU A 17 -2.86 -6.13 2.56
C LEU A 17 -1.51 -6.78 2.72
N THR A 18 -1.44 -8.07 2.48
CA THR A 18 -0.24 -8.84 2.78
C THR A 18 0.66 -8.96 1.57
N LEU A 19 1.90 -9.38 1.83
CA LEU A 19 2.85 -9.67 0.79
C LEU A 19 2.29 -10.74 -0.16
N GLU A 20 1.69 -11.78 0.39
CA GLU A 20 1.13 -12.85 -0.44
C GLU A 20 0.03 -12.33 -1.35
N GLU A 21 -0.81 -11.44 -0.84
CA GLU A 21 -1.86 -10.88 -1.67
C GLU A 21 -1.28 -10.07 -2.82
N MET A 22 -0.23 -9.31 -2.55
CA MET A 22 0.39 -8.54 -3.61
C MET A 22 1.11 -9.42 -4.61
N LYS A 23 1.77 -10.48 -4.14
CA LYS A 23 2.41 -11.41 -5.05
C LYS A 23 1.38 -12.08 -5.95
N GLY A 24 0.24 -12.43 -5.38
CA GLY A 24 -0.85 -12.99 -6.18
C GLY A 24 -1.36 -12.01 -7.22
N TYR A 25 -1.49 -10.76 -6.85
CA TYR A 25 -1.93 -9.71 -7.76
C TYR A 25 -0.96 -9.58 -8.93
N PHE A 26 0.35 -9.61 -8.64
CA PHE A 26 1.36 -9.49 -9.67
C PHE A 26 1.63 -10.80 -10.40
N ARG A 27 1.12 -11.90 -9.88
CA ARG A 27 1.39 -13.24 -10.41
C ARG A 27 2.88 -13.58 -10.32
N VAL A 28 3.46 -13.23 -9.18
CA VAL A 28 4.87 -13.48 -8.88
C VAL A 28 4.94 -14.61 -7.89
N ASP A 29 5.63 -15.71 -8.25
CA ASP A 29 5.75 -16.83 -7.34
C ASP A 29 7.20 -17.10 -6.94
N TYR A 30 8.12 -16.21 -7.30
CA TYR A 30 9.50 -16.31 -6.84
C TYR A 30 9.71 -15.34 -5.68
N GLU A 31 10.85 -15.45 -5.03
CA GLU A 31 11.09 -14.71 -3.79
C GLU A 31 12.04 -13.52 -3.94
N GLU A 32 12.62 -13.35 -5.12
CA GLU A 32 13.63 -12.32 -5.30
C GLU A 32 13.15 -10.92 -5.00
N ASP A 33 11.89 -10.66 -5.24
CA ASP A 33 11.35 -9.32 -5.03
C ASP A 33 10.56 -9.17 -3.73
N ASP A 34 10.58 -10.18 -2.87
CA ASP A 34 9.78 -10.13 -1.65
C ASP A 34 10.09 -8.90 -0.79
N ALA A 35 11.38 -8.63 -0.57
CA ALA A 35 11.75 -7.49 0.26
C ALA A 35 11.34 -6.18 -0.39
N LEU A 36 11.48 -6.10 -1.70
CA LEU A 36 11.11 -4.89 -2.42
C LEU A 36 9.60 -4.64 -2.33
N ILE A 37 8.81 -5.69 -2.54
CA ILE A 37 7.36 -5.55 -2.47
C ILE A 37 6.93 -5.20 -1.05
N ALA A 38 7.57 -5.80 -0.05
CA ALA A 38 7.26 -5.47 1.34
C ALA A 38 7.56 -4.01 1.65
N ASP A 39 8.67 -3.50 1.12
CA ASP A 39 9.01 -2.10 1.32
C ASP A 39 7.98 -1.20 0.65
N PHE A 40 7.54 -1.57 -0.56
CA PHE A 40 6.51 -0.79 -1.23
C PHE A 40 5.20 -0.82 -0.47
N LEU A 41 4.87 -1.96 0.17
CA LEU A 41 3.65 -2.03 0.98
C LEU A 41 3.69 -1.01 2.11
N ARG A 42 4.80 -0.97 2.85
CA ARG A 42 4.91 -0.03 3.96
C ARG A 42 4.86 1.41 3.48
N ALA A 43 5.62 1.70 2.44
CA ALA A 43 5.67 3.07 1.93
C ALA A 43 4.33 3.49 1.36
N SER A 44 3.64 2.57 0.70
CA SER A 44 2.36 2.90 0.09
C SER A 44 1.28 3.13 1.13
N GLU A 45 1.27 2.34 2.18
CA GLU A 45 0.29 2.55 3.24
C GLU A 45 0.49 3.93 3.87
N LYS A 46 1.75 4.27 4.16
CA LYS A 46 2.01 5.58 4.75
C LYS A 46 1.62 6.70 3.81
N LEU A 47 1.96 6.56 2.54
CA LEU A 47 1.61 7.57 1.55
C LEU A 47 0.10 7.76 1.47
N CYS A 48 -0.65 6.68 1.43
CA CYS A 48 -2.09 6.75 1.34
C CYS A 48 -2.69 7.37 2.60
N MET A 49 -2.17 7.02 3.77
CA MET A 49 -2.64 7.61 5.00
C MET A 49 -2.38 9.11 5.02
N ASP A 50 -1.21 9.53 4.54
CA ASP A 50 -0.87 10.95 4.48
C ASP A 50 -1.83 11.68 3.53
N ILE A 51 -2.12 11.10 2.40
CA ILE A 51 -3.01 11.73 1.42
C ILE A 51 -4.43 11.81 1.98
N ALA A 52 -4.88 10.77 2.67
CA ALA A 52 -6.20 10.75 3.26
C ALA A 52 -6.28 11.59 4.53
N ARG A 53 -5.13 12.00 5.07
CA ARG A 53 -5.03 12.76 6.31
C ARG A 53 -5.58 11.99 7.49
N VAL A 54 -5.32 10.69 7.51
CA VAL A 54 -5.71 9.80 8.59
C VAL A 54 -4.45 9.32 9.24
N GLU A 55 -4.31 9.56 10.54
CA GLU A 55 -3.09 9.18 11.26
C GLU A 55 -3.23 7.86 11.99
N ASP A 56 -4.46 7.44 12.25
CA ASP A 56 -4.70 6.21 12.96
C ASP A 56 -4.80 5.07 11.95
N GLN A 57 -3.87 4.13 12.02
CA GLN A 57 -3.83 3.02 11.10
C GLN A 57 -5.12 2.21 11.12
N GLN A 58 -5.67 1.98 12.31
CA GLN A 58 -6.89 1.20 12.39
C GLN A 58 -8.06 1.91 11.72
N GLU A 59 -8.13 3.21 11.90
CA GLU A 59 -9.18 3.98 11.24
C GLU A 59 -9.00 3.91 9.73
N PHE A 60 -7.77 4.03 9.25
CA PHE A 60 -7.50 3.98 7.82
C PHE A 60 -7.91 2.62 7.26
N GLU A 61 -7.59 1.55 7.97
CA GLU A 61 -7.86 0.20 7.46
C GLU A 61 -9.33 -0.11 7.37
N GLN A 62 -10.17 0.64 8.07
CA GLN A 62 -11.59 0.43 8.01
C GLN A 62 -12.24 1.15 6.82
N SER A 63 -11.47 1.97 6.15
CA SER A 63 -11.97 2.70 5.00
C SER A 63 -12.20 1.76 3.82
N PRO A 64 -13.33 1.87 3.14
CA PRO A 64 -13.61 0.95 2.03
C PRO A 64 -12.60 1.05 0.90
N ASN A 65 -11.99 2.20 0.70
CA ASN A 65 -11.09 2.40 -0.42
C ASN A 65 -9.63 2.25 -0.04
N ALA A 66 -9.33 2.02 1.24
CA ALA A 66 -7.95 2.01 1.69
C ALA A 66 -7.16 0.88 1.02
N LYS A 67 -7.73 -0.31 1.01
CA LYS A 67 -7.01 -1.46 0.46
C LYS A 67 -6.75 -1.29 -1.03
N ILE A 68 -7.75 -0.78 -1.73
CA ILE A 68 -7.60 -0.55 -3.17
C ILE A 68 -6.53 0.49 -3.44
N ALA A 69 -6.52 1.56 -2.66
CA ALA A 69 -5.54 2.62 -2.85
C ALA A 69 -4.12 2.14 -2.59
N VAL A 70 -3.93 1.38 -1.51
CA VAL A 70 -2.61 0.87 -1.20
C VAL A 70 -2.16 -0.12 -2.27
N GLN A 71 -3.08 -0.99 -2.71
CA GLN A 71 -2.75 -1.94 -3.76
C GLN A 71 -2.35 -1.22 -5.04
N TYR A 72 -3.08 -0.19 -5.40
CA TYR A 72 -2.74 0.61 -6.58
C TYR A 72 -1.36 1.24 -6.43
N ALA A 73 -1.06 1.79 -5.26
CA ALA A 73 0.22 2.44 -5.04
C ALA A 73 1.38 1.47 -5.11
N VAL A 74 1.20 0.28 -4.54
CA VAL A 74 2.25 -0.75 -4.60
C VAL A 74 2.46 -1.18 -6.05
N ALA A 75 1.36 -1.42 -6.76
CA ALA A 75 1.46 -1.88 -8.14
C ALA A 75 2.14 -0.84 -9.02
N TYR A 76 1.77 0.42 -8.82
CA TYR A 76 2.38 1.47 -9.62
C TYR A 76 3.88 1.55 -9.37
N GLN A 77 4.27 1.54 -8.11
CA GLN A 77 5.69 1.65 -7.76
C GLN A 77 6.48 0.44 -8.23
N TYR A 78 5.88 -0.74 -8.13
CA TYR A 78 6.57 -1.95 -8.57
C TYR A 78 6.77 -1.96 -10.08
N GLU A 79 5.74 -1.57 -10.82
CA GLU A 79 5.78 -1.61 -12.27
C GLU A 79 6.57 -0.47 -12.89
N HIS A 80 6.74 0.62 -12.15
CA HIS A 80 7.45 1.80 -12.66
C HIS A 80 8.64 2.14 -11.80
N ARG A 81 9.28 1.13 -11.23
CA ARG A 81 10.30 1.42 -10.22
C ARG A 81 11.51 2.15 -10.76
N GLU A 82 11.67 2.19 -12.07
CA GLU A 82 12.80 2.92 -12.66
C GLU A 82 12.43 4.33 -13.06
N GLU A 83 11.17 4.62 -13.23
CA GLU A 83 10.78 5.96 -13.65
C GLU A 83 9.41 6.33 -13.10
N ALA A 84 9.23 6.09 -11.82
CA ALA A 84 7.97 6.41 -11.19
C ALA A 84 7.70 7.91 -11.23
N ASP A 85 6.47 8.26 -11.52
CA ASP A 85 6.02 9.65 -11.50
C ASP A 85 5.19 9.85 -10.25
N HIS A 86 5.83 10.40 -9.22
CA HIS A 86 5.15 10.56 -7.94
C HIS A 86 3.99 11.54 -8.01
N HIS A 87 4.07 12.51 -8.90
CA HIS A 87 2.97 13.47 -9.04
C HIS A 87 1.74 12.77 -9.60
N ALA A 88 1.92 11.95 -10.63
CA ALA A 88 0.81 11.22 -11.22
C ALA A 88 0.24 10.22 -10.22
N LEU A 89 1.10 9.54 -9.47
CA LEU A 89 0.65 8.61 -8.46
C LEU A 89 -0.16 9.33 -7.38
N THR A 90 0.32 10.47 -6.91
CA THR A 90 -0.38 11.22 -5.87
C THR A 90 -1.76 11.65 -6.36
N LEU A 91 -1.86 12.09 -7.59
CA LEU A 91 -3.16 12.50 -8.12
C LEU A 91 -4.13 11.32 -8.20
N ALA A 92 -3.63 10.15 -8.61
CA ALA A 92 -4.47 8.97 -8.68
C ALA A 92 -4.94 8.56 -7.29
N LEU A 93 -4.04 8.60 -6.31
CA LEU A 93 -4.40 8.22 -4.94
C LEU A 93 -5.39 9.20 -4.33
N ARG A 94 -5.24 10.48 -4.64
CA ARG A 94 -6.21 11.47 -4.18
C ARG A 94 -7.59 11.15 -4.70
N ALA A 95 -7.69 10.75 -5.96
CA ALA A 95 -8.96 10.40 -6.54
C ALA A 95 -9.56 9.18 -5.86
N LEU A 96 -8.73 8.16 -5.61
CA LEU A 96 -9.21 6.94 -4.97
C LEU A 96 -9.63 7.17 -3.52
N LEU A 97 -8.96 8.08 -2.84
CA LEU A 97 -9.20 8.34 -1.43
C LEU A 97 -10.06 9.57 -1.18
N PHE A 98 -10.66 10.12 -2.24
CA PHE A 98 -11.37 11.38 -2.11
C PHE A 98 -12.43 11.32 -1.02
N GLY A 99 -13.20 10.27 -0.97
CA GLY A 99 -14.27 10.17 0.01
C GLY A 99 -13.77 9.92 1.42
N GLU A 100 -12.49 9.54 1.57
CA GLU A 100 -11.93 9.23 2.88
C GLU A 100 -11.10 10.39 3.44
N ARG A 101 -10.76 11.38 2.60
CA ARG A 101 -9.88 12.44 3.06
C ARG A 101 -10.56 13.31 4.08
N LYS A 102 -9.84 13.61 5.12
CA LYS A 102 -10.32 14.54 6.13
C LYS A 102 -9.95 15.96 5.73
N PRO A 103 -10.77 16.94 6.06
CA PRO A 103 -10.44 18.33 5.77
C PRO A 103 -9.14 18.67 6.46
N GLY A 104 -8.24 19.29 5.74
CA GLY A 104 -6.92 19.51 6.28
C GLY A 104 -6.54 20.95 6.26
N PHE A 105 -7.35 21.77 6.76
CA PHE A 105 -6.95 23.15 6.89
C PHE A 105 -7.04 23.59 8.34
#